data_b94a06609718becaa8ea465caa754313
#
_entry.id   b94a06609718becaa8ea465caa754313
#
_cell.length_a   1.000
_cell.length_b   1.000
_cell.length_c   1.000
_cell.angle_alpha   90.00
_cell.angle_beta   90.00
_cell.angle_gamma   90.00
#
_symmetry.space_group_name_H-M   'P 1'
#
loop_
_entity.id
_entity.type
_entity.pdbx_description
1 polymer ?
#
loop_
_entity_poly.entity_id
_entity_poly.type
_entity_poly.pdbx_seq_one_letter_code
_entity_poly.pdbx_strand_id
1 'polypeptide(L)'
;MSGAMARNKGASFERKVANMLTEATGKVWRRRVRNAVGDSDVVADDPAFARISIECKHANTLCLPAWWRQAQQQAGEQGVPVLIYRQTGARGESVMVDAHDVNPKIFPVRGRHTVTLGWEAAMQWMREMLPVKVTYSPGII
;
A
#
# COMPACT_ATOMS: atom_id res chain seq x y z
N MET A 1 25.02 11.13 1.71
CA MET A 1 24.02 11.31 0.64
C MET A 1 23.35 12.65 0.83
N SER A 2 23.23 13.46 -0.23
CA SER A 2 22.54 14.73 -0.14
C SER A 2 21.04 14.52 0.01
N GLY A 3 20.33 15.47 0.64
CA GLY A 3 18.88 15.44 0.77
C GLY A 3 18.16 15.40 -0.58
N ALA A 4 18.75 16.03 -1.61
CA ALA A 4 18.21 16.02 -2.97
C ALA A 4 18.24 14.60 -3.56
N MET A 5 19.32 13.85 -3.39
CA MET A 5 19.42 12.46 -3.87
C MET A 5 18.41 11.56 -3.16
N ALA A 6 18.23 11.71 -1.85
CA ALA A 6 17.25 10.94 -1.10
C ALA A 6 15.81 11.22 -1.55
N ARG A 7 15.47 12.50 -1.79
CA ARG A 7 14.15 12.88 -2.30
C ARG A 7 13.90 12.33 -3.70
N ASN A 8 14.89 12.39 -4.59
CA ASN A 8 14.78 11.87 -5.95
C ASN A 8 14.61 10.36 -5.98
N LYS A 9 15.32 9.64 -5.11
CA LYS A 9 15.18 8.19 -4.95
C LYS A 9 13.76 7.82 -4.49
N GLY A 10 13.23 8.54 -3.51
CA GLY A 10 11.87 8.34 -3.02
C GLY A 10 10.82 8.60 -4.09
N ALA A 11 10.90 9.73 -4.77
CA ALA A 11 9.97 10.09 -5.85
C ALA A 11 10.02 9.09 -7.01
N SER A 12 11.22 8.65 -7.37
CA SER A 12 11.42 7.67 -8.44
C SER A 12 10.78 6.32 -8.08
N PHE A 13 10.95 5.87 -6.83
CA PHE A 13 10.34 4.63 -6.37
C PHE A 13 8.81 4.73 -6.32
N GLU A 14 8.27 5.84 -5.84
CA GLU A 14 6.82 6.07 -5.82
C GLU A 14 6.21 6.01 -7.23
N ARG A 15 6.86 6.63 -8.22
CA ARG A 15 6.42 6.56 -9.62
C ARG A 15 6.46 5.13 -10.15
N LYS A 16 7.53 4.40 -9.85
CA LYS A 16 7.66 2.99 -10.24
C LYS A 16 6.52 2.16 -9.65
N VAL A 17 6.26 2.33 -8.35
CA VAL A 17 5.18 1.60 -7.67
C VAL A 17 3.82 1.96 -8.27
N ALA A 18 3.56 3.24 -8.53
CA ALA A 18 2.32 3.67 -9.16
C ALA A 18 2.10 2.99 -10.52
N ASN A 19 3.14 2.92 -11.35
CA ASN A 19 3.07 2.25 -12.65
C ASN A 19 2.84 0.74 -12.50
N MET A 20 3.52 0.10 -11.55
CA MET A 20 3.35 -1.32 -11.27
C MET A 20 1.94 -1.65 -10.77
N LEU A 21 1.38 -0.81 -9.91
CA LEU A 21 0.00 -0.96 -9.42
C LEU A 21 -1.01 -0.79 -10.56
N THR A 22 -0.80 0.18 -11.43
CA THR A 22 -1.64 0.43 -12.60
C THR A 22 -1.66 -0.79 -13.52
N GLU A 23 -0.49 -1.36 -13.80
CA GLU A 23 -0.39 -2.56 -14.62
C GLU A 23 -1.05 -3.77 -13.95
N ALA A 24 -0.83 -3.95 -12.65
CA ALA A 24 -1.33 -5.11 -11.92
C ALA A 24 -2.85 -5.08 -11.69
N THR A 25 -3.43 -3.91 -11.47
CA THR A 25 -4.85 -3.77 -11.11
C THR A 25 -5.74 -3.39 -12.28
N GLY A 26 -5.16 -2.89 -13.37
CA GLY A 26 -5.91 -2.33 -14.49
C GLY A 26 -6.57 -0.99 -14.18
N LYS A 27 -6.25 -0.38 -13.05
CA LYS A 27 -6.76 0.93 -12.63
C LYS A 27 -5.59 1.90 -12.53
N VAL A 28 -5.84 3.19 -12.75
CA VAL A 28 -4.79 4.20 -12.72
C VAL A 28 -4.42 4.52 -11.29
N TRP A 29 -3.14 4.36 -10.99
CA TRP A 29 -2.51 4.79 -9.73
C TRP A 29 -1.48 5.85 -10.07
N ARG A 30 -1.33 6.82 -9.19
CA ARG A 30 -0.40 7.92 -9.40
C ARG A 30 0.27 8.33 -8.10
N ARG A 31 1.46 8.88 -8.25
CA ARG A 31 2.19 9.46 -7.13
C ARG A 31 1.49 10.74 -6.67
N ARG A 32 1.38 10.89 -5.35
CA ARG A 32 0.90 12.16 -4.77
C ARG A 32 2.08 13.12 -4.68
N VAL A 33 1.96 14.27 -5.36
CA VAL A 33 3.07 15.24 -5.49
C VAL A 33 3.28 16.05 -4.20
N ARG A 34 2.21 16.31 -3.44
CA ARG A 34 2.28 17.02 -2.17
C ARG A 34 1.63 16.17 -1.10
N ASN A 35 2.45 15.67 -0.19
CA ASN A 35 1.96 14.89 0.92
C ASN A 35 1.83 15.80 2.14
N ALA A 36 0.60 16.05 2.58
CA ALA A 36 0.35 16.53 3.92
C ALA A 36 0.47 15.34 4.89
N VAL A 37 0.58 15.62 6.18
CA VAL A 37 0.53 14.57 7.20
C VAL A 37 -0.77 13.79 7.04
N GLY A 38 -0.68 12.49 6.89
CA GLY A 38 -1.83 11.61 6.71
C GLY A 38 -2.16 11.25 5.27
N ASP A 39 -1.44 11.82 4.28
CA ASP A 39 -1.65 11.45 2.88
C ASP A 39 -0.85 10.21 2.49
N SER A 40 -1.43 9.36 1.64
CA SER A 40 -0.73 8.23 1.05
C SER A 40 0.27 8.69 -0.01
N ASP A 41 1.37 7.96 -0.18
CA ASP A 41 2.40 8.28 -1.17
C ASP A 41 1.91 8.06 -2.61
N VAL A 42 1.07 7.05 -2.80
CA VAL A 42 0.52 6.66 -4.10
C VAL A 42 -0.98 6.42 -3.91
N VAL A 43 -1.77 6.92 -4.82
CA VAL A 43 -3.24 6.86 -4.74
C VAL A 43 -3.83 6.36 -6.04
N ALA A 44 -4.95 5.65 -5.94
CA ALA A 44 -5.73 5.23 -7.09
C ALA A 44 -6.81 6.27 -7.41
N ASP A 45 -7.10 6.43 -8.69
CA ASP A 45 -8.21 7.29 -9.12
C ASP A 45 -9.57 6.59 -8.92
N ASP A 46 -9.59 5.24 -8.92
CA ASP A 46 -10.82 4.47 -8.77
C ASP A 46 -11.27 4.45 -7.30
N PRO A 47 -12.52 4.85 -7.01
CA PRO A 47 -13.05 4.84 -5.63
C PRO A 47 -13.04 3.46 -4.96
N ALA A 48 -13.03 2.36 -5.72
CA ALA A 48 -12.97 1.01 -5.18
C ALA A 48 -11.70 0.80 -4.32
N PHE A 49 -10.64 1.55 -4.58
CA PHE A 49 -9.38 1.47 -3.84
C PHE A 49 -9.15 2.66 -2.89
N ALA A 50 -10.20 3.45 -2.62
CA ALA A 50 -10.05 4.69 -1.84
C ALA A 50 -9.57 4.46 -0.41
N ARG A 51 -9.86 3.29 0.18
CA ARG A 51 -9.44 2.96 1.55
C ARG A 51 -7.99 2.53 1.66
N ILE A 52 -7.35 2.18 0.54
CA ILE A 52 -5.97 1.70 0.56
C ILE A 52 -5.02 2.87 0.72
N SER A 53 -4.19 2.79 1.75
CA SER A 53 -3.17 3.79 2.05
C SER A 53 -1.79 3.19 1.79
N ILE A 54 -1.16 3.65 0.71
CA ILE A 54 0.14 3.14 0.27
C ILE A 54 1.25 4.00 0.85
N GLU A 55 2.17 3.36 1.57
CA GLU A 55 3.45 3.92 2.00
C GLU A 55 4.56 3.24 1.22
N CYS A 56 5.44 4.02 0.61
CA CYS A 56 6.55 3.50 -0.20
C CYS A 56 7.88 3.79 0.47
N LYS A 57 8.75 2.78 0.56
CA LYS A 57 10.11 2.94 1.12
C LYS A 57 11.12 2.19 0.27
N HIS A 58 12.16 2.90 -0.15
CA HIS A 58 13.31 2.33 -0.85
C HIS A 58 14.59 2.78 -0.13
N ALA A 59 15.30 1.87 0.48
CA ALA A 59 16.46 2.19 1.33
C ALA A 59 17.51 1.09 1.30
N ASN A 60 18.72 1.44 1.69
CA ASN A 60 19.80 0.48 1.83
C ASN A 60 19.60 -0.41 3.06
N THR A 61 19.04 0.16 4.12
CA THR A 61 18.76 -0.54 5.38
C THR A 61 17.27 -0.48 5.68
N LEU A 62 16.69 -1.63 6.01
CA LEU A 62 15.28 -1.73 6.35
C LEU A 62 15.03 -1.23 7.78
N CYS A 63 13.99 -0.42 7.95
CA CYS A 63 13.53 0.09 9.24
C CYS A 63 12.05 -0.27 9.42
N LEU A 64 11.70 -1.56 9.30
CA LEU A 64 10.32 -2.02 9.19
C LEU A 64 9.40 -1.58 10.32
N PRO A 65 9.79 -1.64 11.62
CA PRO A 65 8.88 -1.21 12.68
C PRO A 65 8.48 0.27 12.57
N ALA A 66 9.44 1.14 12.27
CA ALA A 66 9.17 2.58 12.11
C ALA A 66 8.32 2.86 10.87
N TRP A 67 8.64 2.19 9.75
CA TRP A 67 7.90 2.36 8.50
C TRP A 67 6.46 1.86 8.62
N TRP A 68 6.27 0.74 9.31
CA TRP A 68 4.94 0.20 9.52
C TRP A 68 4.08 1.12 10.40
N ARG A 69 4.66 1.68 11.47
CA ARG A 69 3.96 2.69 12.27
C ARG A 69 3.54 3.89 11.45
N GLN A 70 4.41 4.36 10.55
CA GLN A 70 4.10 5.46 9.66
C GLN A 70 2.94 5.10 8.71
N ALA A 71 2.97 3.90 8.14
CA ALA A 71 1.90 3.40 7.28
C ALA A 71 0.55 3.34 8.01
N GLN A 72 0.56 2.83 9.25
CA GLN A 72 -0.64 2.78 10.08
C GLN A 72 -1.19 4.17 10.42
N GLN A 73 -0.33 5.11 10.76
CA GLN A 73 -0.72 6.49 11.06
C GLN A 73 -1.36 7.16 9.86
N GLN A 74 -0.79 6.98 8.67
CA GLN A 74 -1.32 7.57 7.44
C GLN A 74 -2.67 6.96 7.06
N ALA A 75 -2.83 5.65 7.24
CA ALA A 75 -4.08 4.97 6.94
C ALA A 75 -5.21 5.40 7.88
N GLY A 76 -4.88 5.67 9.14
CA GLY A 76 -5.87 5.98 10.16
C GLY A 76 -6.78 4.78 10.46
N GLU A 77 -7.86 5.03 11.17
CA GLU A 77 -8.78 3.96 11.60
C GLU A 77 -9.59 3.38 10.44
N GLN A 78 -9.86 4.19 9.42
CA GLN A 78 -10.72 3.80 8.30
C GLN A 78 -9.95 3.25 7.10
N GLY A 79 -8.66 3.51 7.03
CA GLY A 79 -7.83 3.10 5.90
C GLY A 79 -7.21 1.72 6.10
N VAL A 80 -6.75 1.13 5.01
CA VAL A 80 -6.02 -0.13 4.98
C VAL A 80 -4.55 0.19 4.72
N PRO A 81 -3.66 0.05 5.72
CA PRO A 81 -2.25 0.37 5.53
C PRO A 81 -1.57 -0.71 4.67
N VAL A 82 -0.81 -0.26 3.69
CA VAL A 82 -0.03 -1.12 2.80
C VAL A 82 1.36 -0.51 2.69
N LEU A 83 2.37 -1.20 3.18
CA LEU A 83 3.77 -0.77 3.10
C LEU A 83 4.44 -1.52 1.96
N ILE A 84 4.77 -0.81 0.89
CA ILE A 84 5.51 -1.36 -0.25
C ILE A 84 6.95 -0.90 -0.11
N TYR A 85 7.87 -1.84 0.01
CA TYR A 85 9.26 -1.49 0.23
C TYR A 85 10.22 -2.34 -0.59
N ARG A 86 11.39 -1.77 -0.81
CA ARG A 86 12.50 -2.44 -1.46
C ARG A 86 13.80 -2.07 -0.76
N GLN A 87 14.59 -3.07 -0.42
CA GLN A 87 15.98 -2.85 -0.01
C GLN A 87 16.83 -2.73 -1.27
N THR A 88 17.77 -1.80 -1.30
CA THR A 88 18.68 -1.63 -2.43
C THR A 88 19.40 -2.94 -2.72
N GLY A 89 19.38 -3.39 -3.97
CA GLY A 89 19.95 -4.66 -4.41
C GLY A 89 19.03 -5.86 -4.31
N ALA A 90 17.87 -5.73 -3.67
CA ALA A 90 16.90 -6.82 -3.59
C ALA A 90 16.20 -7.08 -4.93
N ARG A 91 15.76 -8.31 -5.13
CA ARG A 91 14.93 -8.69 -6.27
C ARG A 91 13.47 -8.44 -5.94
N GLY A 92 12.90 -7.44 -6.61
CA GLY A 92 11.48 -7.15 -6.46
C GLY A 92 11.14 -6.43 -5.17
N GLU A 93 9.89 -6.08 -5.07
CA GLU A 93 9.30 -5.36 -3.96
C GLU A 93 8.63 -6.33 -2.99
N SER A 94 8.63 -5.95 -1.71
CA SER A 94 7.90 -6.65 -0.65
C SER A 94 6.74 -5.77 -0.20
N VAL A 95 5.65 -6.41 0.22
CA VAL A 95 4.43 -5.72 0.65
C VAL A 95 4.04 -6.21 2.03
N MET A 96 4.11 -5.32 3.01
CA MET A 96 3.68 -5.62 4.38
C MET A 96 2.28 -5.09 4.60
N VAL A 97 1.43 -5.92 5.15
CA VAL A 97 0.03 -5.61 5.44
C VAL A 97 -0.38 -6.15 6.80
N ASP A 98 -1.50 -5.68 7.33
CA ASP A 98 -2.08 -6.24 8.54
C ASP A 98 -2.63 -7.64 8.23
N ALA A 99 -2.27 -8.61 9.05
CA ALA A 99 -2.75 -9.98 8.90
C ALA A 99 -4.29 -10.07 8.94
N HIS A 100 -4.93 -9.22 9.75
CA HIS A 100 -6.38 -9.10 9.80
C HIS A 100 -6.98 -8.79 8.42
N ASP A 101 -6.35 -7.91 7.65
CA ASP A 101 -6.83 -7.53 6.33
C ASP A 101 -6.66 -8.64 5.28
N VAL A 102 -5.78 -9.60 5.56
CA VAL A 102 -5.62 -10.79 4.70
C VAL A 102 -6.63 -11.87 5.05
N ASN A 103 -6.78 -12.16 6.34
CA ASN A 103 -7.71 -13.19 6.78
C ASN A 103 -8.26 -12.87 8.17
N PRO A 104 -9.40 -12.17 8.27
CA PRO A 104 -9.96 -11.77 9.56
C PRO A 104 -10.49 -12.95 10.40
N LYS A 105 -10.73 -14.10 9.79
CA LYS A 105 -11.14 -15.29 10.54
C LYS A 105 -9.98 -15.87 11.34
N ILE A 106 -8.79 -15.91 10.77
CA ILE A 106 -7.59 -16.41 11.46
C ILE A 106 -7.01 -15.33 12.37
N PHE A 107 -7.02 -14.07 11.91
CA PHE A 107 -6.45 -12.93 12.61
C PHE A 107 -7.56 -11.92 12.94
N PRO A 108 -8.37 -12.17 13.97
CA PRO A 108 -9.57 -11.35 14.22
C PRO A 108 -9.28 -9.97 14.79
N VAL A 109 -8.07 -9.72 15.30
CA VAL A 109 -7.72 -8.44 15.91
C VAL A 109 -6.85 -7.64 14.96
N ARG A 110 -7.39 -6.50 14.51
CA ARG A 110 -6.65 -5.57 13.66
C ARG A 110 -5.51 -4.92 14.42
N GLY A 111 -4.36 -4.75 13.77
CA GLY A 111 -3.20 -4.08 14.34
C GLY A 111 -2.29 -4.97 15.18
N ARG A 112 -2.60 -6.26 15.29
CA ARG A 112 -1.85 -7.18 16.16
C ARG A 112 -0.73 -7.91 15.44
N HIS A 113 -0.96 -8.35 14.21
CA HIS A 113 0.00 -9.13 13.44
C HIS A 113 0.16 -8.57 12.04
N THR A 114 1.36 -8.67 11.50
CA THR A 114 1.64 -8.32 10.11
C THR A 114 2.00 -9.57 9.32
N VAL A 115 1.76 -9.51 8.01
CA VAL A 115 2.30 -10.49 7.07
C VAL A 115 3.02 -9.72 5.95
N THR A 116 4.08 -10.31 5.43
CA THR A 116 4.79 -9.77 4.28
C THR A 116 4.58 -10.67 3.08
N LEU A 117 4.10 -10.10 2.00
CA LEU A 117 3.81 -10.79 0.75
C LEU A 117 4.82 -10.35 -0.30
N GLY A 118 5.15 -11.25 -1.21
CA GLY A 118 5.80 -10.87 -2.46
C GLY A 118 4.84 -10.07 -3.32
N TRP A 119 5.37 -9.38 -4.34
CA TRP A 119 4.56 -8.50 -5.18
C TRP A 119 3.37 -9.21 -5.82
N GLU A 120 3.61 -10.37 -6.43
CA GLU A 120 2.54 -11.11 -7.13
C GLU A 120 1.40 -11.50 -6.19
N ALA A 121 1.73 -12.07 -5.03
CA ALA A 121 0.73 -12.45 -4.03
C ALA A 121 -0.01 -11.23 -3.48
N ALA A 122 0.68 -10.13 -3.27
CA ALA A 122 0.07 -8.88 -2.80
C ALA A 122 -0.92 -8.32 -3.83
N MET A 123 -0.57 -8.38 -5.11
CA MET A 123 -1.46 -7.90 -6.17
C MET A 123 -2.70 -8.78 -6.31
N GLN A 124 -2.54 -10.09 -6.18
CA GLN A 124 -3.68 -11.01 -6.14
C GLN A 124 -4.61 -10.68 -4.98
N TRP A 125 -4.06 -10.49 -3.78
CA TRP A 125 -4.83 -10.09 -2.60
C TRP A 125 -5.56 -8.77 -2.83
N MET A 126 -4.86 -7.78 -3.37
CA MET A 126 -5.43 -6.45 -3.62
C MET A 126 -6.59 -6.51 -4.62
N ARG A 127 -6.45 -7.27 -5.70
CA ARG A 127 -7.50 -7.42 -6.70
C ARG A 127 -8.73 -8.13 -6.17
N GLU A 128 -8.53 -9.15 -5.32
CA GLU A 128 -9.60 -10.03 -4.88
C GLU A 128 -10.31 -9.54 -3.61
N MET A 129 -9.57 -8.93 -2.69
CA MET A 129 -10.02 -8.69 -1.33
C MET A 129 -10.33 -7.24 -1.01
N LEU A 130 -9.64 -6.29 -1.63
CA LEU A 130 -9.72 -4.89 -1.23
C LEU A 130 -10.70 -4.02 -1.99
N PRO A 131 -11.06 -4.27 -3.25
CA PRO A 131 -12.04 -3.42 -3.92
C PRO A 131 -13.35 -3.38 -3.13
N VAL A 132 -13.89 -2.18 -2.96
CA VAL A 132 -15.22 -2.04 -2.36
C VAL A 132 -16.22 -2.67 -3.31
N LYS A 133 -16.84 -3.77 -2.88
CA LYS A 133 -17.88 -4.42 -3.66
C LYS A 133 -19.16 -3.63 -3.51
N VAL A 134 -19.68 -3.14 -4.63
CA VAL A 134 -21.03 -2.57 -4.66
C VAL A 134 -22.00 -3.74 -4.54
N THR A 135 -22.70 -3.81 -3.42
CA THR A 135 -23.71 -4.84 -3.22
C THR A 135 -24.97 -4.42 -3.96
N TYR A 136 -25.28 -5.14 -5.03
CA TYR A 136 -26.56 -4.98 -5.72
C TYR A 136 -27.65 -5.68 -4.93
N SER A 137 -28.69 -4.93 -4.56
CA SER A 137 -29.87 -5.48 -3.87
C SER A 137 -31.05 -5.48 -4.82
N PRO A 138 -31.30 -6.60 -5.53
CA PRO A 138 -32.36 -6.64 -6.55
C PRO A 138 -33.78 -6.51 -6.01
N GLY A 139 -33.98 -6.59 -4.71
CA GLY A 139 -35.27 -6.39 -4.06
C GLY A 139 -35.63 -4.93 -3.78
N ILE A 140 -34.72 -4.00 -4.04
CA ILE A 140 -34.94 -2.56 -3.84
C ILE A 140 -35.03 -1.91 -5.21
N ILE A 141 -36.22 -1.80 -5.69
CA ILE A 141 -36.47 -1.10 -6.93
C ILE A 141 -37.21 0.19 -6.63
#